data_cf466943fc146c50489e33a17f2a1314
#
_entry.id   cf466943fc146c50489e33a17f2a1314
#
_cell.length_a   1.000
_cell.length_b   1.000
_cell.length_c   1.000
_cell.angle_alpha   90.00
_cell.angle_beta   90.00
_cell.angle_gamma   90.00
#
_symmetry.space_group_name_H-M   'P 1'
#
loop_
_entity.id
_entity.type
_entity.pdbx_description
1 polymer ?
#
loop_
_entity_poly.entity_id
_entity_poly.type
_entity_poly.pdbx_seq_one_letter_code
_entity_poly.pdbx_strand_id
1 'polypeptide(L)'
;MRAMIMSFASYNLWQPWQKTSPLLAELFTDFEPGIHISQVQMQSGVTGINLPRIYSVFKQSLDQDPTAEWTKKIIPQLENVETDLIHNAELRDLYFEQIVDPKLSAKKARDTIWAMRKNKDFKKIAREVYLKHGSRRRQQFNRASN
;
A
#
# COMPACT_ATOMS: atom_id res chain seq x y z
N MET A 1 5.38 -3.20 -7.76
CA MET A 1 5.18 -1.74 -7.87
C MET A 1 3.72 -1.30 -7.77
N ARG A 2 2.74 -1.84 -8.54
CA ARG A 2 1.30 -1.46 -8.47
C ARG A 2 0.72 -1.52 -7.06
N ALA A 3 0.95 -2.62 -6.33
CA ALA A 3 0.51 -2.78 -4.96
C ALA A 3 1.08 -1.70 -4.02
N MET A 4 2.34 -1.29 -4.23
CA MET A 4 2.97 -0.22 -3.47
C MET A 4 2.32 1.14 -3.75
N ILE A 5 2.03 1.46 -5.02
CA ILE A 5 1.37 2.73 -5.39
C ILE A 5 -0.01 2.82 -4.71
N MET A 6 -0.80 1.74 -4.77
CA MET A 6 -2.11 1.71 -4.11
C MET A 6 -2.00 1.81 -2.59
N SER A 7 -1.02 1.12 -1.99
CA SER A 7 -0.72 1.21 -0.57
C SER A 7 -0.31 2.64 -0.17
N PHE A 8 0.55 3.28 -0.95
CA PHE A 8 0.97 4.67 -0.71
C PHE A 8 -0.21 5.63 -0.77
N ALA A 9 -1.03 5.55 -1.81
CA ALA A 9 -2.23 6.38 -1.95
C ALA A 9 -3.18 6.20 -0.76
N SER A 10 -3.40 4.97 -0.31
CA SER A 10 -4.37 4.66 0.76
C SER A 10 -3.85 5.02 2.15
N TYR A 11 -2.57 4.75 2.45
CA TYR A 11 -2.05 4.86 3.81
C TYR A 11 -1.18 6.10 4.04
N ASN A 12 -0.38 6.49 3.06
CA ASN A 12 0.47 7.67 3.21
C ASN A 12 -0.29 8.95 2.85
N LEU A 13 -1.05 8.94 1.74
CA LEU A 13 -1.87 10.07 1.31
C LEU A 13 -3.30 10.05 1.87
N TRP A 14 -3.71 8.97 2.53
CA TRP A 14 -5.03 8.79 3.12
C TRP A 14 -6.18 9.00 2.13
N GLN A 15 -5.98 8.56 0.88
CA GLN A 15 -6.98 8.68 -0.17
C GLN A 15 -7.92 7.47 -0.20
N PRO A 16 -9.24 7.68 -0.39
CA PRO A 16 -10.18 6.58 -0.55
C PRO A 16 -9.90 5.83 -1.85
N TRP A 17 -9.92 4.51 -1.79
CA TRP A 17 -9.61 3.65 -2.94
C TRP A 17 -10.54 3.87 -4.15
N GLN A 18 -11.78 4.30 -3.92
CA GLN A 18 -12.74 4.61 -4.97
C GLN A 18 -12.29 5.78 -5.88
N LYS A 19 -11.47 6.69 -5.35
CA LYS A 19 -10.88 7.80 -6.12
C LYS A 19 -9.60 7.39 -6.84
N THR A 20 -8.78 6.55 -6.21
CA THR A 20 -7.47 6.17 -6.75
C THR A 20 -7.55 5.00 -7.72
N SER A 21 -8.51 4.09 -7.54
CA SER A 21 -8.68 2.92 -8.40
C SER A 21 -8.91 3.26 -9.88
N PRO A 22 -9.81 4.19 -10.25
CA PRO A 22 -10.00 4.56 -11.65
C PRO A 22 -8.75 5.12 -12.30
N LEU A 23 -8.02 5.99 -11.60
CA LEU A 23 -6.75 6.57 -12.10
C LEU A 23 -5.70 5.50 -12.39
N LEU A 24 -5.59 4.50 -11.51
CA LEU A 24 -4.67 3.38 -11.73
C LEU A 24 -5.14 2.46 -12.86
N ALA A 25 -6.46 2.28 -13.03
CA ALA A 25 -7.03 1.51 -14.11
C ALA A 25 -6.70 2.11 -15.49
N GLU A 26 -6.77 3.43 -15.62
CA GLU A 26 -6.41 4.15 -16.85
C GLU A 26 -4.92 4.01 -17.21
N LEU A 27 -4.04 3.92 -16.20
CA LEU A 27 -2.60 3.83 -16.39
C LEU A 27 -2.09 2.41 -16.65
N PHE A 28 -2.88 1.38 -16.36
CA PHE A 28 -2.44 -0.01 -16.50
C PHE A 28 -2.85 -0.59 -17.84
N THR A 29 -1.86 -0.89 -18.67
CA THR A 29 -2.06 -1.46 -20.02
C THR A 29 -2.70 -2.85 -20.02
N ASP A 30 -2.58 -3.58 -18.91
CA ASP A 30 -3.13 -4.92 -18.68
C ASP A 30 -4.30 -4.87 -17.68
N PHE A 31 -5.12 -3.83 -17.75
CA PHE A 31 -6.29 -3.68 -16.88
C PHE A 31 -7.28 -4.82 -17.09
N GLU A 32 -7.62 -5.49 -15.98
CA GLU A 32 -8.66 -6.51 -15.89
C GLU A 32 -9.48 -6.22 -14.62
N PRO A 33 -10.80 -5.92 -14.76
CA PRO A 33 -11.62 -5.43 -13.63
C PRO A 33 -11.66 -6.38 -12.43
N GLY A 34 -11.80 -7.68 -12.66
CA GLY A 34 -11.89 -8.68 -11.59
C GLY A 34 -10.62 -8.78 -10.76
N ILE A 35 -9.47 -8.66 -11.38
CA ILE A 35 -8.17 -8.63 -10.71
C ILE A 35 -7.93 -7.26 -10.08
N HIS A 36 -8.12 -6.19 -10.83
CA HIS A 36 -7.81 -4.83 -10.40
C HIS A 36 -8.59 -4.43 -9.15
N ILE A 37 -9.92 -4.55 -9.17
CA ILE A 37 -10.76 -4.13 -8.04
C ILE A 37 -10.44 -4.94 -6.78
N SER A 38 -10.30 -6.26 -6.91
CA SER A 38 -9.97 -7.11 -5.75
C SER A 38 -8.61 -6.78 -5.15
N GLN A 39 -7.60 -6.51 -5.97
CA GLN A 39 -6.26 -6.11 -5.52
C GLN A 39 -6.26 -4.73 -4.87
N VAL A 40 -6.95 -3.76 -5.47
CA VAL A 40 -7.10 -2.41 -4.90
C VAL A 40 -7.73 -2.47 -3.52
N GLN A 41 -8.84 -3.19 -3.35
CA GLN A 41 -9.51 -3.35 -2.06
C GLN A 41 -8.61 -4.06 -1.03
N MET A 42 -7.87 -5.09 -1.45
CA MET A 42 -6.94 -5.78 -0.58
C MET A 42 -5.79 -4.86 -0.12
N GLN A 43 -5.20 -4.09 -1.03
CA GLN A 43 -4.09 -3.18 -0.74
C GLN A 43 -4.52 -1.97 0.09
N SER A 44 -5.75 -1.50 -0.06
CA SER A 44 -6.33 -0.43 0.77
C SER A 44 -6.85 -0.91 2.14
N GLY A 45 -6.82 -2.22 2.40
CA GLY A 45 -7.18 -2.79 3.71
C GLY A 45 -8.68 -2.83 4.02
N VAL A 46 -9.55 -2.66 3.01
CA VAL A 46 -11.00 -2.59 3.21
C VAL A 46 -11.72 -3.93 3.12
N THR A 47 -11.03 -5.02 2.81
CA THR A 47 -11.64 -6.34 2.65
C THR A 47 -12.09 -6.98 3.97
N GLY A 48 -11.60 -6.51 5.12
CA GLY A 48 -11.88 -7.08 6.44
C GLY A 48 -11.15 -8.42 6.72
N ILE A 49 -10.70 -9.13 5.70
CA ILE A 49 -10.05 -10.45 5.79
C ILE A 49 -8.54 -10.31 5.94
N ASN A 50 -7.93 -9.45 5.14
CA ASN A 50 -6.48 -9.27 5.08
C ASN A 50 -6.01 -8.24 6.10
N LEU A 51 -4.78 -8.42 6.58
CA LEU A 51 -4.11 -7.39 7.36
C LEU A 51 -3.65 -6.26 6.42
N PRO A 52 -3.68 -5.00 6.88
CA PRO A 52 -3.15 -3.87 6.12
C PRO A 52 -1.69 -4.10 5.74
N ARG A 53 -1.36 -3.87 4.47
CA ARG A 53 0.01 -3.97 3.95
C ARG A 53 0.51 -2.56 3.64
N ILE A 54 1.19 -1.96 4.60
CA ILE A 54 1.79 -0.63 4.44
C ILE A 54 3.22 -0.82 3.99
N TYR A 55 3.51 -0.52 2.73
CA TYR A 55 4.84 -0.64 2.15
C TYR A 55 5.73 0.53 2.58
N SER A 56 6.99 0.24 2.89
CA SER A 56 8.01 1.27 3.05
C SER A 56 8.52 1.70 1.68
N VAL A 57 8.28 2.95 1.29
CA VAL A 57 8.76 3.48 0.00
C VAL A 57 10.29 3.48 -0.07
N PHE A 58 10.97 3.80 1.02
CA PHE A 58 12.43 3.79 1.11
C PHE A 58 12.99 2.38 0.89
N LYS A 59 12.43 1.38 1.62
CA LYS A 59 12.85 -0.01 1.44
C LYS A 59 12.60 -0.49 0.02
N GLN A 60 11.46 -0.15 -0.57
CA GLN A 60 11.15 -0.56 -1.95
C GLN A 60 12.07 0.12 -2.97
N SER A 61 12.41 1.38 -2.78
CA SER A 61 13.39 2.08 -3.62
C SER A 61 14.73 1.36 -3.58
N LEU A 62 15.24 1.09 -2.40
CA LEU A 62 16.52 0.42 -2.21
C LEU A 62 16.53 -1.04 -2.71
N ASP A 63 15.45 -1.80 -2.47
CA ASP A 63 15.35 -3.20 -2.89
C ASP A 63 15.23 -3.36 -4.43
N GLN A 64 14.64 -2.38 -5.13
CA GLN A 64 14.34 -2.49 -6.57
C GLN A 64 15.38 -1.79 -7.46
N ASP A 65 16.03 -0.75 -6.98
CA ASP A 65 17.00 0.05 -7.73
C ASP A 65 18.11 0.55 -6.78
N PRO A 66 18.94 -0.35 -6.20
CA PRO A 66 19.88 -0.02 -5.14
C PRO A 66 20.95 1.02 -5.54
N THR A 67 21.29 1.09 -6.82
CA THR A 67 22.24 2.07 -7.37
C THR A 67 21.57 3.34 -7.89
N ALA A 68 20.23 3.39 -7.89
CA ALA A 68 19.42 4.44 -8.48
C ALA A 68 19.67 4.68 -9.99
N GLU A 69 20.26 3.72 -10.69
CA GLU A 69 20.54 3.85 -12.12
C GLU A 69 19.29 4.01 -12.95
N TRP A 70 18.29 3.17 -12.68
CA TRP A 70 17.01 3.24 -13.38
C TRP A 70 16.28 4.55 -13.07
N THR A 71 16.27 4.95 -11.79
CA THR A 71 15.67 6.22 -11.33
C THR A 71 16.31 7.42 -12.03
N LYS A 72 17.63 7.49 -12.06
CA LYS A 72 18.39 8.56 -12.73
C LYS A 72 18.14 8.60 -14.23
N LYS A 73 18.03 7.44 -14.86
CA LYS A 73 17.72 7.32 -16.29
C LYS A 73 16.32 7.86 -16.65
N ILE A 74 15.33 7.62 -15.80
CA ILE A 74 13.93 8.00 -16.05
C ILE A 74 13.64 9.44 -15.63
N ILE A 75 14.34 9.94 -14.62
CA ILE A 75 14.15 11.28 -14.05
C ILE A 75 15.44 12.09 -14.27
N PRO A 76 15.54 12.84 -15.38
CA PRO A 76 16.79 13.56 -15.74
C PRO A 76 17.27 14.52 -14.65
N GLN A 77 16.35 15.11 -13.87
CA GLN A 77 16.68 16.01 -12.78
C GLN A 77 17.52 15.33 -11.67
N LEU A 78 17.48 14.00 -11.59
CA LEU A 78 18.19 13.21 -10.59
C LEU A 78 19.50 12.58 -11.12
N GLU A 79 19.85 12.82 -12.38
CA GLU A 79 21.03 12.20 -13.03
C GLU A 79 22.31 12.36 -12.20
N ASN A 80 22.56 13.58 -11.68
CA ASN A 80 23.76 13.94 -10.95
C ASN A 80 23.56 13.96 -9.42
N VAL A 81 22.43 13.46 -8.92
CA VAL A 81 22.14 13.42 -7.49
C VAL A 81 22.75 12.16 -6.87
N GLU A 82 23.27 12.30 -5.65
CA GLU A 82 23.82 11.16 -4.91
C GLU A 82 22.72 10.11 -4.61
N THR A 83 23.08 8.84 -4.75
CA THR A 83 22.15 7.71 -4.60
C THR A 83 21.47 7.70 -3.24
N ASP A 84 22.21 7.99 -2.17
CA ASP A 84 21.66 8.02 -0.81
C ASP A 84 20.61 9.12 -0.62
N LEU A 85 20.78 10.28 -1.23
CA LEU A 85 19.78 11.36 -1.20
C LEU A 85 18.49 10.95 -1.93
N ILE A 86 18.62 10.23 -3.05
CA ILE A 86 17.46 9.69 -3.78
C ILE A 86 16.69 8.69 -2.92
N HIS A 87 17.37 7.73 -2.30
CA HIS A 87 16.72 6.68 -1.52
C HIS A 87 16.12 7.19 -0.20
N ASN A 88 16.70 8.25 0.38
CA ASN A 88 16.17 8.88 1.60
C ASN A 88 15.14 9.98 1.33
N ALA A 89 14.86 10.28 0.05
CA ALA A 89 14.01 11.39 -0.39
C ALA A 89 14.46 12.76 0.17
N GLU A 90 15.76 12.95 0.33
CA GLU A 90 16.37 14.22 0.75
C GLU A 90 16.66 15.11 -0.47
N LEU A 91 15.63 15.30 -1.30
CA LEU A 91 15.70 15.95 -2.60
C LEU A 91 15.24 17.43 -2.57
N ARG A 92 15.33 18.08 -1.42
CA ARG A 92 14.98 19.49 -1.26
C ARG A 92 15.70 20.32 -2.33
N ASP A 93 14.97 21.21 -2.97
CA ASP A 93 15.48 22.11 -4.03
C ASP A 93 15.99 21.41 -5.32
N LEU A 94 16.08 20.07 -5.35
CA LEU A 94 16.56 19.31 -6.50
C LEU A 94 15.44 18.66 -7.31
N TYR A 95 14.30 18.43 -6.69
CA TYR A 95 13.12 17.81 -7.29
C TYR A 95 11.86 18.36 -6.63
N PHE A 96 10.69 17.75 -6.87
CA PHE A 96 9.44 18.19 -6.25
C PHE A 96 9.50 18.13 -4.73
N GLU A 97 8.88 19.13 -4.09
CA GLU A 97 8.72 19.14 -2.65
C GLU A 97 7.95 17.92 -2.14
N GLN A 98 8.42 17.37 -1.05
CA GLN A 98 7.79 16.22 -0.43
C GLN A 98 6.45 16.60 0.20
N ILE A 99 5.34 16.06 -0.33
CA ILE A 99 3.97 16.37 0.14
C ILE A 99 3.59 15.67 1.45
N VAL A 100 4.30 14.63 1.83
CA VAL A 100 4.05 13.85 3.06
C VAL A 100 5.31 13.14 3.53
N ASP A 101 5.57 13.13 4.84
CA ASP A 101 6.61 12.26 5.41
C ASP A 101 6.16 10.79 5.36
N PRO A 102 6.83 9.92 4.59
CA PRO A 102 6.40 8.53 4.44
C PRO A 102 6.49 7.71 5.74
N LYS A 103 7.42 8.00 6.63
CA LYS A 103 7.58 7.28 7.91
C LYS A 103 6.48 7.67 8.90
N LEU A 104 6.24 8.97 9.06
CA LEU A 104 5.24 9.49 9.97
C LEU A 104 3.82 9.14 9.50
N SER A 105 3.52 9.30 8.21
CA SER A 105 2.21 8.97 7.65
C SER A 105 1.92 7.47 7.73
N ALA A 106 2.88 6.60 7.43
CA ALA A 106 2.74 5.16 7.58
C ALA A 106 2.51 4.73 9.04
N LYS A 107 3.19 5.38 10.00
CA LYS A 107 2.97 5.15 11.43
C LYS A 107 1.55 5.57 11.83
N LYS A 108 1.13 6.78 11.46
CA LYS A 108 -0.22 7.30 11.76
C LYS A 108 -1.30 6.39 11.18
N ALA A 109 -1.15 5.95 9.93
CA ALA A 109 -2.07 5.03 9.28
C ALA A 109 -2.15 3.70 10.04
N ARG A 110 -1.02 3.12 10.41
CA ARG A 110 -0.95 1.87 11.18
C ARG A 110 -1.68 2.02 12.52
N ASP A 111 -1.36 3.06 13.28
CA ASP A 111 -1.94 3.27 14.61
C ASP A 111 -3.46 3.46 14.52
N THR A 112 -3.94 4.25 13.55
CA THR A 112 -5.38 4.48 13.31
C THR A 112 -6.09 3.17 12.94
N ILE A 113 -5.55 2.39 12.00
CA ILE A 113 -6.18 1.15 11.55
C ILE A 113 -6.19 0.10 12.67
N TRP A 114 -5.10 -0.02 13.44
CA TRP A 114 -5.06 -0.96 14.55
C TRP A 114 -6.00 -0.56 15.68
N ALA A 115 -6.19 0.73 15.95
CA ALA A 115 -7.18 1.21 16.89
C ALA A 115 -8.60 0.83 16.46
N MET A 116 -8.94 1.04 15.17
CA MET A 116 -10.23 0.62 14.61
C MET A 116 -10.44 -0.90 14.69
N ARG A 117 -9.43 -1.70 14.38
CA ARG A 117 -9.51 -3.17 14.42
C ARG A 117 -9.67 -3.75 15.83
N LYS A 118 -9.31 -3.01 16.87
CA LYS A 118 -9.55 -3.41 18.27
C LYS A 118 -11.01 -3.27 18.68
N ASN A 119 -11.82 -2.47 17.97
CA ASN A 119 -13.24 -2.26 18.28
C ASN A 119 -14.02 -3.58 18.17
N LYS A 120 -14.97 -3.79 19.08
CA LYS A 120 -15.83 -4.98 19.12
C LYS A 120 -16.72 -5.09 17.88
N ASP A 121 -17.28 -3.97 17.41
CA ASP A 121 -18.13 -3.94 16.22
C ASP A 121 -17.36 -4.33 14.98
N PHE A 122 -16.12 -3.81 14.82
CA PHE A 122 -15.24 -4.22 13.72
C PHE A 122 -14.98 -5.73 13.75
N LYS A 123 -14.67 -6.30 14.91
CA LYS A 123 -14.39 -7.74 15.04
C LYS A 123 -15.61 -8.60 14.67
N LYS A 124 -16.82 -8.16 15.03
CA LYS A 124 -18.07 -8.84 14.66
C LYS A 124 -18.24 -8.85 13.13
N ILE A 125 -18.18 -7.68 12.50
CA ILE A 125 -18.32 -7.53 11.04
C ILE A 125 -17.22 -8.30 10.30
N ALA A 126 -15.96 -8.17 10.73
CA ALA A 126 -14.84 -8.88 10.13
C ALA A 126 -15.00 -10.41 10.21
N ARG A 127 -15.58 -10.93 11.30
CA ARG A 127 -15.90 -12.36 11.45
C ARG A 127 -16.98 -12.80 10.46
N GLU A 128 -18.03 -12.01 10.28
CA GLU A 128 -19.11 -12.30 9.31
C GLU A 128 -18.55 -12.33 7.88
N VAL A 129 -17.74 -11.33 7.52
CA VAL A 129 -17.06 -11.26 6.21
C VAL A 129 -16.13 -12.47 6.02
N TYR A 130 -15.36 -12.85 7.04
CA TYR A 130 -14.48 -14.01 6.97
C TYR A 130 -15.25 -15.32 6.77
N LEU A 131 -16.37 -15.51 7.48
CA LEU A 131 -17.21 -16.70 7.34
C LEU A 131 -17.81 -16.82 5.94
N LYS A 132 -18.16 -15.69 5.31
CA LYS A 132 -18.75 -15.62 3.99
C LYS A 132 -17.73 -15.78 2.85
N HIS A 133 -16.56 -15.16 2.99
CA HIS A 133 -15.60 -15.00 1.90
C HIS A 133 -14.21 -15.60 2.18
N GLY A 134 -13.95 -16.03 3.40
CA GLY A 134 -12.67 -16.61 3.78
C GLY A 134 -12.43 -18.02 3.23
N SER A 135 -11.16 -18.42 3.15
CA SER A 135 -10.78 -19.73 2.64
C SER A 135 -11.38 -20.88 3.48
N ARG A 136 -12.09 -21.80 2.83
CA ARG A 136 -12.69 -23.01 3.46
C ARG A 136 -11.67 -23.90 4.16
N ARG A 137 -10.42 -23.98 3.66
CA ARG A 137 -9.33 -24.74 4.28
C ARG A 137 -9.02 -24.28 5.71
N ARG A 138 -9.00 -22.98 5.96
CA ARG A 138 -8.77 -22.39 7.28
C ARG A 138 -9.94 -22.60 8.25
N GLN A 139 -11.18 -22.63 7.71
CA GLN A 139 -12.38 -22.85 8.52
C GLN A 139 -12.43 -24.29 9.07
N GLN A 140 -11.97 -25.29 8.30
CA GLN A 140 -11.91 -26.68 8.74
C GLN A 140 -10.87 -26.91 9.83
N PHE A 141 -9.71 -26.24 9.75
CA PHE A 141 -8.66 -26.36 10.77
C PHE A 141 -9.10 -25.83 12.14
N ASN A 142 -9.82 -24.72 12.18
CA ASN A 142 -10.35 -24.15 13.42
C ASN A 142 -11.54 -24.93 14.00
N ARG A 143 -12.22 -25.78 13.22
CA ARG A 143 -13.27 -26.69 13.71
C ARG A 143 -12.71 -28.00 14.29
N ALA A 144 -11.53 -28.41 13.86
CA ALA A 144 -10.85 -29.59 14.39
C ALA A 144 -10.05 -29.33 15.68
N SER A 145 -9.88 -28.04 16.05
CA SER A 145 -9.11 -27.61 17.24
C SER A 145 -10.00 -27.16 18.41
N ASN A 146 -11.32 -27.30 18.30
CA ASN A 146 -12.33 -27.13 19.35
C ASN A 146 -13.02 -28.47 19.62
#